data_04e201c3ac2a952ca456c06a9071fd25
#
_entry.id   04e201c3ac2a952ca456c06a9071fd25
#
_cell.length_a   1.000
_cell.length_b   1.000
_cell.length_c   1.000
_cell.angle_alpha   90.00
_cell.angle_beta   90.00
_cell.angle_gamma   90.00
#
_symmetry.space_group_name_H-M   'P 1'
#
loop_
_entity.id
_entity.type
_entity.pdbx_description
1 polymer ?
#
loop_
_entity_poly.entity_id
_entity_poly.type
_entity_poly.pdbx_seq_one_letter_code
_entity_poly.pdbx_strand_id
1 'polypeptide(L)'
;MYTGIERKSRIPKGLRPFLCLFFVFHFSFFSFHSASAQFLQEGDTIAIISPSSATDTATINGGIRTLERWGFHTVVGHHALKDYRGFAGTIEERKADLLWALTEPSVKAIMCSRGGDGAVHLLCELSPKVFRRYPKLLIGFSDITALLSAEVCAGNIGIHGSMCHAINTYEGNDTVSQTLRRMMTGDLPVYHINAHPLNQSGKAKGILTGKR
;
A
#
# COMPACT_ATOMS: atom_id res chain seq x y z
N MET A 1 -75.26 -9.48 -3.92
CA MET A 1 -75.09 -10.48 -4.99
C MET A 1 -73.96 -10.05 -5.91
N TYR A 2 -72.75 -10.46 -5.63
CA TYR A 2 -71.63 -10.53 -6.59
C TYR A 2 -70.58 -11.53 -6.02
N THR A 3 -70.46 -12.61 -6.71
CA THR A 3 -69.65 -13.79 -6.35
C THR A 3 -68.18 -13.55 -6.72
N GLY A 4 -67.28 -13.90 -5.80
CA GLY A 4 -65.84 -13.88 -5.99
C GLY A 4 -65.36 -14.89 -7.00
N ILE A 5 -64.25 -14.57 -7.64
CA ILE A 5 -63.40 -15.55 -8.35
C ILE A 5 -61.99 -15.47 -7.77
N GLU A 6 -61.65 -16.40 -6.86
CA GLU A 6 -60.28 -16.67 -6.47
C GLU A 6 -59.54 -17.37 -7.63
N ARG A 7 -58.55 -16.73 -8.25
CA ARG A 7 -57.59 -17.40 -9.12
C ARG A 7 -56.41 -17.92 -8.27
N LYS A 8 -56.44 -19.17 -7.91
CA LYS A 8 -55.26 -19.91 -7.43
C LYS A 8 -54.30 -20.14 -8.59
N SER A 9 -53.21 -19.38 -8.66
CA SER A 9 -52.07 -19.70 -9.52
C SER A 9 -51.31 -20.90 -8.93
N ARG A 10 -51.44 -22.07 -9.55
CA ARG A 10 -50.61 -23.25 -9.23
C ARG A 10 -49.24 -23.05 -9.86
N ILE A 11 -48.24 -22.81 -9.04
CA ILE A 11 -46.81 -22.94 -9.42
C ILE A 11 -46.47 -24.42 -9.57
N PRO A 12 -45.90 -24.86 -10.70
CA PRO A 12 -45.56 -26.28 -10.90
C PRO A 12 -44.57 -26.74 -9.86
N LYS A 13 -44.80 -27.90 -9.22
CA LYS A 13 -44.01 -28.47 -8.12
C LYS A 13 -42.58 -28.91 -8.49
N GLY A 14 -42.14 -28.72 -9.74
CA GLY A 14 -40.81 -29.10 -10.21
C GLY A 14 -39.73 -28.02 -10.23
N LEU A 15 -40.12 -26.72 -10.02
CA LEU A 15 -39.18 -25.60 -10.22
C LEU A 15 -38.57 -25.02 -8.91
N ARG A 16 -39.03 -25.52 -7.75
CA ARG A 16 -38.62 -24.96 -6.44
C ARG A 16 -37.18 -25.29 -6.00
N PRO A 17 -36.58 -26.48 -6.26
CA PRO A 17 -35.22 -26.70 -5.82
C PRO A 17 -34.15 -26.03 -6.70
N PHE A 18 -34.44 -25.79 -7.99
CA PHE A 18 -33.45 -25.23 -8.91
C PHE A 18 -33.24 -23.71 -8.74
N LEU A 19 -34.29 -22.99 -8.37
CA LEU A 19 -34.19 -21.54 -8.15
C LEU A 19 -33.45 -21.18 -6.86
N CYS A 20 -33.58 -22.01 -5.81
CA CYS A 20 -32.83 -21.83 -4.57
C CYS A 20 -31.34 -22.15 -4.72
N LEU A 21 -30.99 -23.15 -5.56
CA LEU A 21 -29.57 -23.46 -5.80
C LEU A 21 -28.84 -22.38 -6.61
N PHE A 22 -29.54 -21.73 -7.56
CA PHE A 22 -28.95 -20.64 -8.33
C PHE A 22 -28.71 -19.38 -7.49
N PHE A 23 -29.59 -19.07 -6.54
CA PHE A 23 -29.40 -17.92 -5.64
C PHE A 23 -28.28 -18.16 -4.62
N VAL A 24 -28.11 -19.38 -4.11
CA VAL A 24 -27.01 -19.72 -3.16
C VAL A 24 -25.66 -19.71 -3.88
N PHE A 25 -25.59 -20.13 -5.16
CA PHE A 25 -24.35 -20.12 -5.93
C PHE A 25 -23.89 -18.71 -6.35
N HIS A 26 -24.83 -17.79 -6.59
CA HIS A 26 -24.49 -16.40 -6.92
C HIS A 26 -24.12 -15.56 -5.68
N PHE A 27 -24.57 -15.93 -4.49
CA PHE A 27 -24.21 -15.20 -3.26
C PHE A 27 -22.83 -15.60 -2.71
N SER A 28 -22.30 -16.76 -3.11
CA SER A 28 -20.96 -17.22 -2.67
C SER A 28 -19.79 -16.55 -3.41
N PHE A 29 -20.04 -15.77 -4.47
CA PHE A 29 -18.99 -15.07 -5.25
C PHE A 29 -18.85 -13.59 -4.91
N PHE A 30 -19.69 -13.02 -4.06
CA PHE A 30 -19.49 -11.69 -3.49
C PHE A 30 -18.80 -11.79 -2.13
N SER A 31 -17.60 -12.36 -2.11
CA SER A 31 -16.66 -12.05 -1.05
C SER A 31 -16.32 -10.58 -1.18
N PHE A 32 -16.91 -9.74 -0.36
CA PHE A 32 -16.37 -8.42 -0.07
C PHE A 32 -14.98 -8.64 0.54
N HIS A 33 -13.98 -8.76 -0.31
CA HIS A 33 -12.61 -8.54 0.11
C HIS A 33 -12.54 -7.05 0.44
N SER A 34 -12.68 -6.73 1.72
CA SER A 34 -12.14 -5.49 2.24
C SER A 34 -10.64 -5.58 1.99
N ALA A 35 -10.19 -5.06 0.85
CA ALA A 35 -8.79 -5.02 0.52
C ALA A 35 -8.15 -4.03 1.48
N SER A 36 -7.54 -4.54 2.55
CA SER A 36 -6.58 -3.80 3.35
C SER A 36 -5.18 -4.12 2.83
N ALA A 37 -4.26 -3.16 2.88
CA ALA A 37 -2.86 -3.43 2.61
C ALA A 37 -2.40 -4.57 3.52
N GLN A 38 -1.85 -5.62 2.93
CA GLN A 38 -1.39 -6.81 3.64
C GLN A 38 0.12 -6.78 3.80
N PHE A 39 0.62 -7.44 4.83
CA PHE A 39 2.05 -7.71 4.93
C PHE A 39 2.51 -8.63 3.80
N LEU A 40 3.76 -8.46 3.39
CA LEU A 40 4.33 -9.16 2.25
C LEU A 40 4.69 -10.61 2.58
N GLN A 41 4.61 -11.44 1.54
CA GLN A 41 5.12 -12.80 1.53
C GLN A 41 6.29 -12.93 0.55
N GLU A 42 7.08 -13.97 0.71
CA GLU A 42 8.15 -14.30 -0.23
C GLU A 42 7.56 -14.46 -1.66
N GLY A 43 8.23 -13.87 -2.65
CA GLY A 43 7.76 -13.82 -4.03
C GLY A 43 6.82 -12.67 -4.36
N ASP A 44 6.37 -11.89 -3.39
CA ASP A 44 5.55 -10.70 -3.68
C ASP A 44 6.34 -9.64 -4.46
N THR A 45 5.64 -8.92 -5.32
CA THR A 45 6.24 -7.87 -6.16
C THR A 45 6.16 -6.51 -5.49
N ILE A 46 7.30 -5.82 -5.44
CA ILE A 46 7.47 -4.46 -4.92
C ILE A 46 7.76 -3.51 -6.09
N ALA A 47 6.95 -2.48 -6.24
CA ALA A 47 7.25 -1.39 -7.17
C ALA A 47 8.21 -0.39 -6.51
N ILE A 48 9.28 -0.03 -7.21
CA ILE A 48 10.19 1.05 -6.82
C ILE A 48 9.84 2.28 -7.64
N ILE A 49 9.47 3.36 -6.98
CA ILE A 49 9.14 4.65 -7.60
C ILE A 49 9.92 5.80 -6.95
N SER A 50 10.01 6.93 -7.64
CA SER A 50 10.66 8.13 -7.14
C SER A 50 9.66 9.30 -7.10
N PRO A 51 8.79 9.40 -6.07
CA PRO A 51 7.74 10.42 -6.05
C PRO A 51 8.22 11.80 -5.60
N SER A 52 9.50 11.94 -5.27
CA SER A 52 10.13 13.11 -4.66
C SER A 52 11.32 13.60 -5.49
N SER A 53 12.48 13.80 -4.86
CA SER A 53 13.69 14.25 -5.57
C SER A 53 14.28 13.17 -6.47
N ALA A 54 15.03 13.63 -7.48
CA ALA A 54 15.77 12.78 -8.40
C ALA A 54 16.73 11.84 -7.66
N THR A 55 16.92 10.66 -8.22
CA THR A 55 17.82 9.63 -7.70
C THR A 55 18.70 9.08 -8.83
N ASP A 56 19.69 8.28 -8.47
CA ASP A 56 20.61 7.67 -9.42
C ASP A 56 20.35 6.18 -9.61
N THR A 57 20.94 5.65 -10.67
CA THR A 57 20.87 4.23 -11.01
C THR A 57 21.49 3.34 -9.93
N ALA A 58 22.53 3.80 -9.25
CA ALA A 58 23.19 3.02 -8.20
C ALA A 58 22.25 2.80 -7.01
N THR A 59 21.50 3.84 -6.62
CA THR A 59 20.47 3.77 -5.56
C THR A 59 19.36 2.80 -5.92
N ILE A 60 18.80 2.90 -7.12
CA ILE A 60 17.72 2.00 -7.59
C ILE A 60 18.23 0.55 -7.64
N ASN A 61 19.36 0.31 -8.31
CA ASN A 61 19.93 -1.04 -8.44
C ASN A 61 20.32 -1.64 -7.09
N GLY A 62 20.81 -0.81 -6.16
CA GLY A 62 21.09 -1.26 -4.80
C GLY A 62 19.84 -1.67 -4.03
N GLY A 63 18.77 -0.90 -4.18
CA GLY A 63 17.45 -1.24 -3.66
C GLY A 63 16.92 -2.56 -4.23
N ILE A 64 16.99 -2.73 -5.56
CA ILE A 64 16.62 -3.97 -6.26
C ILE A 64 17.37 -5.16 -5.68
N ARG A 65 18.71 -5.14 -5.70
CA ARG A 65 19.53 -6.25 -5.17
C ARG A 65 19.18 -6.59 -3.73
N THR A 66 18.90 -5.61 -2.89
CA THR A 66 18.57 -5.85 -1.48
C THR A 66 17.20 -6.48 -1.33
N LEU A 67 16.18 -5.98 -2.02
CA LEU A 67 14.82 -6.51 -1.97
C LEU A 67 14.75 -7.93 -2.55
N GLU A 68 15.44 -8.19 -3.65
CA GLU A 68 15.52 -9.53 -4.26
C GLU A 68 16.23 -10.54 -3.36
N ARG A 69 17.31 -10.12 -2.68
CA ARG A 69 17.96 -10.95 -1.65
C ARG A 69 17.05 -11.24 -0.45
N TRP A 70 16.10 -10.36 -0.16
CA TRP A 70 15.08 -10.58 0.86
C TRP A 70 13.94 -11.50 0.41
N GLY A 71 13.94 -11.93 -0.87
CA GLY A 71 12.97 -12.87 -1.43
C GLY A 71 11.80 -12.23 -2.18
N PHE A 72 11.87 -10.93 -2.51
CA PHE A 72 10.83 -10.22 -3.24
C PHE A 72 11.18 -10.07 -4.72
N HIS A 73 10.17 -9.94 -5.57
CA HIS A 73 10.34 -9.45 -6.93
C HIS A 73 10.28 -7.93 -6.97
N THR A 74 10.99 -7.32 -7.91
CA THR A 74 10.99 -5.87 -8.07
C THR A 74 10.59 -5.44 -9.48
N VAL A 75 9.87 -4.32 -9.55
CA VAL A 75 9.57 -3.59 -10.78
C VAL A 75 9.83 -2.10 -10.55
N VAL A 76 10.28 -1.39 -11.57
CA VAL A 76 10.68 0.02 -11.43
C VAL A 76 9.74 0.90 -12.25
N GLY A 77 9.33 2.01 -11.68
CA GLY A 77 8.52 3.02 -12.36
C GLY A 77 9.23 3.58 -13.59
N HIS A 78 8.49 3.85 -14.63
CA HIS A 78 9.02 4.32 -15.92
C HIS A 78 9.83 5.61 -15.82
N HIS A 79 9.48 6.46 -14.86
CA HIS A 79 10.08 7.78 -14.67
C HIS A 79 11.00 7.85 -13.44
N ALA A 80 11.22 6.71 -12.75
CA ALA A 80 11.93 6.67 -11.47
C ALA A 80 13.37 7.23 -11.52
N LEU A 81 14.00 7.25 -12.69
CA LEU A 81 15.36 7.77 -12.94
C LEU A 81 15.37 9.13 -13.68
N LYS A 82 14.22 9.77 -13.85
CA LYS A 82 14.16 11.10 -14.44
C LYS A 82 14.77 12.15 -13.50
N ASP A 83 15.30 13.20 -14.09
CA ASP A 83 15.70 14.42 -13.39
C ASP A 83 15.11 15.64 -14.10
N TYR A 84 14.26 16.34 -13.39
CA TYR A 84 13.70 17.60 -13.81
C TYR A 84 13.85 18.63 -12.69
N ARG A 85 14.89 19.45 -12.77
CA ARG A 85 15.19 20.48 -11.76
C ARG A 85 15.35 19.92 -10.34
N GLY A 86 15.93 18.72 -10.21
CA GLY A 86 16.16 18.05 -8.94
C GLY A 86 14.98 17.18 -8.45
N PHE A 87 13.83 17.20 -9.13
CA PHE A 87 12.74 16.24 -8.93
C PHE A 87 12.93 15.01 -9.84
N ALA A 88 12.38 13.88 -9.45
CA ALA A 88 12.41 12.66 -10.28
C ALA A 88 11.40 12.75 -11.45
N GLY A 89 11.52 13.77 -12.27
CA GLY A 89 10.59 14.09 -13.36
C GLY A 89 9.57 15.17 -12.99
N THR A 90 8.68 15.48 -13.93
CA THR A 90 7.57 16.41 -13.72
C THR A 90 6.55 15.87 -12.72
N ILE A 91 5.58 16.68 -12.31
CA ILE A 91 4.49 16.22 -11.43
C ILE A 91 3.71 15.11 -12.12
N GLU A 92 3.42 15.25 -13.41
CA GLU A 92 2.67 14.28 -14.21
C GLU A 92 3.40 12.93 -14.30
N GLU A 93 4.72 12.95 -14.53
CA GLU A 93 5.55 11.74 -14.62
C GLU A 93 5.58 10.98 -13.28
N ARG A 94 5.86 11.70 -12.18
CA ARG A 94 5.88 11.12 -10.83
C ARG A 94 4.50 10.61 -10.40
N LYS A 95 3.43 11.34 -10.76
CA LYS A 95 2.04 10.93 -10.55
C LYS A 95 1.70 9.68 -11.35
N ALA A 96 2.14 9.60 -12.60
CA ALA A 96 1.90 8.42 -13.45
C ALA A 96 2.53 7.15 -12.84
N ASP A 97 3.77 7.23 -12.35
CA ASP A 97 4.43 6.11 -11.68
C ASP A 97 3.71 5.70 -10.39
N LEU A 98 3.27 6.66 -9.58
CA LEU A 98 2.52 6.36 -8.36
C LEU A 98 1.16 5.72 -8.67
N LEU A 99 0.42 6.26 -9.64
CA LEU A 99 -0.86 5.67 -10.06
C LEU A 99 -0.69 4.27 -10.63
N TRP A 100 0.34 4.06 -11.47
CA TRP A 100 0.66 2.74 -11.99
C TRP A 100 0.95 1.76 -10.84
N ALA A 101 1.83 2.11 -9.91
CA ALA A 101 2.19 1.24 -8.79
C ALA A 101 0.98 0.92 -7.89
N LEU A 102 0.06 1.87 -7.69
CA LEU A 102 -1.17 1.65 -6.95
C LEU A 102 -2.14 0.72 -7.70
N THR A 103 -2.30 0.91 -9.01
CA THR A 103 -3.34 0.21 -9.78
C THR A 103 -2.90 -1.15 -10.35
N GLU A 104 -1.59 -1.41 -10.46
CA GLU A 104 -1.04 -2.66 -10.97
C GLU A 104 -1.36 -3.84 -10.02
N PRO A 105 -2.14 -4.84 -10.43
CA PRO A 105 -2.59 -5.92 -9.54
C PRO A 105 -1.46 -6.80 -9.00
N SER A 106 -0.38 -6.97 -9.77
CA SER A 106 0.78 -7.78 -9.36
C SER A 106 1.60 -7.12 -8.25
N VAL A 107 1.60 -5.79 -8.17
CA VAL A 107 2.30 -5.03 -7.13
C VAL A 107 1.58 -5.17 -5.79
N LYS A 108 2.31 -5.56 -4.74
CA LYS A 108 1.81 -5.69 -3.36
C LYS A 108 2.28 -4.55 -2.46
N ALA A 109 3.46 -4.01 -2.72
CA ALA A 109 4.01 -2.88 -1.99
C ALA A 109 4.68 -1.86 -2.92
N ILE A 110 4.85 -0.66 -2.40
CA ILE A 110 5.52 0.45 -3.07
C ILE A 110 6.67 0.90 -2.19
N MET A 111 7.90 0.75 -2.67
CA MET A 111 9.11 1.27 -2.05
C MET A 111 9.50 2.57 -2.73
N CYS A 112 9.64 3.65 -1.97
CA CYS A 112 10.17 4.88 -2.52
C CYS A 112 11.69 4.82 -2.64
N SER A 113 12.26 5.41 -3.71
CA SER A 113 13.71 5.41 -3.93
C SER A 113 14.42 6.25 -2.88
N ARG A 114 13.92 7.46 -2.65
CA ARG A 114 14.38 8.43 -1.64
C ARG A 114 13.29 9.48 -1.36
N GLY A 115 13.51 10.26 -0.32
CA GLY A 115 12.79 11.50 -0.06
C GLY A 115 13.41 12.70 -0.78
N GLY A 116 13.30 13.85 -0.16
CA GLY A 116 13.77 15.13 -0.70
C GLY A 116 12.66 16.16 -0.65
N ASP A 117 12.09 16.50 -1.80
CA ASP A 117 11.01 17.46 -1.92
C ASP A 117 10.05 17.07 -3.06
N GLY A 118 8.78 17.43 -2.93
CA GLY A 118 7.79 17.40 -3.99
C GLY A 118 6.74 16.28 -3.92
N ALA A 119 6.81 15.35 -2.96
CA ALA A 119 5.79 14.33 -2.81
C ALA A 119 4.40 14.93 -2.49
N VAL A 120 4.36 16.04 -1.75
CA VAL A 120 3.12 16.75 -1.44
C VAL A 120 2.39 17.27 -2.68
N HIS A 121 3.12 17.63 -3.75
CA HIS A 121 2.53 18.11 -5.00
C HIS A 121 1.65 17.04 -5.66
N LEU A 122 2.00 15.76 -5.48
CA LEU A 122 1.20 14.65 -6.04
C LEU A 122 -0.17 14.55 -5.39
N LEU A 123 -0.29 14.89 -4.11
CA LEU A 123 -1.56 14.86 -3.38
C LEU A 123 -2.55 15.92 -3.89
N CYS A 124 -2.07 17.03 -4.41
CA CYS A 124 -2.92 18.05 -5.03
C CYS A 124 -3.54 17.56 -6.35
N GLU A 125 -2.87 16.61 -7.01
CA GLU A 125 -3.23 16.08 -8.33
C GLU A 125 -3.96 14.72 -8.26
N LEU A 126 -4.07 14.15 -7.06
CA LEU A 126 -4.65 12.83 -6.86
C LEU A 126 -5.94 12.91 -6.05
N SER A 127 -6.96 12.20 -6.49
CA SER A 127 -8.13 12.00 -5.64
C SER A 127 -7.75 11.12 -4.44
N PRO A 128 -8.04 11.54 -3.18
CA PRO A 128 -7.80 10.71 -2.00
C PRO A 128 -8.47 9.33 -2.06
N LYS A 129 -9.48 9.17 -2.91
CA LYS A 129 -10.20 7.90 -3.10
C LYS A 129 -9.31 6.82 -3.76
N VAL A 130 -8.24 7.21 -4.47
CA VAL A 130 -7.35 6.24 -5.15
C VAL A 130 -6.66 5.33 -4.15
N PHE A 131 -6.16 5.87 -3.05
CA PHE A 131 -5.52 5.10 -1.99
C PHE A 131 -6.48 4.11 -1.33
N ARG A 132 -7.73 4.50 -1.10
CA ARG A 132 -8.76 3.59 -0.57
C ARG A 132 -9.15 2.48 -1.53
N ARG A 133 -9.19 2.79 -2.84
CA ARG A 133 -9.57 1.84 -3.87
C ARG A 133 -8.48 0.81 -4.17
N TYR A 134 -7.23 1.21 -4.03
CA TYR A 134 -6.05 0.41 -4.37
C TYR A 134 -5.07 0.38 -3.20
N PRO A 135 -5.44 -0.27 -2.08
CA PRO A 135 -4.58 -0.32 -0.90
C PRO A 135 -3.30 -1.08 -1.21
N LYS A 136 -2.16 -0.46 -0.96
CA LYS A 136 -0.82 -1.03 -1.08
C LYS A 136 -0.02 -0.73 0.18
N LEU A 137 0.97 -1.54 0.48
CA LEU A 137 1.92 -1.24 1.55
C LEU A 137 2.92 -0.20 1.04
N LEU A 138 2.73 1.06 1.41
CA LEU A 138 3.66 2.14 1.04
C LEU A 138 4.79 2.25 2.07
N ILE A 139 6.03 2.33 1.57
CA ILE A 139 7.26 2.36 2.39
C ILE A 139 8.09 3.59 2.04
N GLY A 140 8.39 4.39 3.04
CA GLY A 140 9.23 5.57 2.90
C GLY A 140 9.27 6.44 4.16
N PHE A 141 10.01 7.53 4.12
CA PHE A 141 10.09 8.51 5.22
C PHE A 141 10.45 9.90 4.69
N SER A 142 10.65 10.87 5.58
CA SER A 142 10.95 12.25 5.20
C SER A 142 9.81 12.86 4.38
N ASP A 143 10.06 13.40 3.20
CA ASP A 143 9.06 13.97 2.30
C ASP A 143 7.94 12.98 1.94
N ILE A 144 8.24 11.67 1.90
CA ILE A 144 7.25 10.62 1.63
C ILE A 144 6.18 10.53 2.73
N THR A 145 6.40 11.13 3.88
CA THR A 145 5.40 11.19 4.96
C THR A 145 4.08 11.82 4.49
N ALA A 146 4.13 12.72 3.50
CA ALA A 146 2.92 13.26 2.88
C ALA A 146 2.05 12.15 2.27
N LEU A 147 2.64 11.24 1.49
CA LEU A 147 1.94 10.12 0.87
C LEU A 147 1.52 9.06 1.92
N LEU A 148 2.36 8.79 2.92
CA LEU A 148 2.01 7.89 4.03
C LEU A 148 0.81 8.42 4.82
N SER A 149 0.72 9.74 5.02
CA SER A 149 -0.44 10.35 5.66
C SER A 149 -1.73 10.13 4.86
N ALA A 150 -1.66 10.22 3.53
CA ALA A 150 -2.81 9.96 2.66
C ALA A 150 -3.23 8.48 2.73
N GLU A 151 -2.27 7.53 2.75
CA GLU A 151 -2.55 6.10 2.93
C GLU A 151 -3.27 5.82 4.26
N VAL A 152 -2.76 6.36 5.37
CA VAL A 152 -3.37 6.18 6.71
C VAL A 152 -4.76 6.83 6.75
N CYS A 153 -4.95 8.02 6.17
CA CYS A 153 -6.27 8.66 6.06
C CYS A 153 -7.26 7.86 5.20
N ALA A 154 -6.76 7.07 4.26
CA ALA A 154 -7.58 6.14 3.47
C ALA A 154 -7.95 4.85 4.23
N GLY A 155 -7.36 4.61 5.40
CA GLY A 155 -7.52 3.40 6.22
C GLY A 155 -6.52 2.28 5.90
N ASN A 156 -5.46 2.59 5.16
CA ASN A 156 -4.42 1.64 4.78
C ASN A 156 -3.27 1.63 5.79
N ILE A 157 -2.33 0.71 5.58
CA ILE A 157 -1.10 0.58 6.36
C ILE A 157 0.06 1.12 5.53
N GLY A 158 0.91 1.94 6.14
CA GLY A 158 2.19 2.38 5.59
C GLY A 158 3.32 2.14 6.58
N ILE A 159 4.53 1.97 6.07
CA ILE A 159 5.75 1.85 6.88
C ILE A 159 6.56 3.14 6.76
N HIS A 160 6.66 3.89 7.85
CA HIS A 160 7.61 4.99 7.96
C HIS A 160 8.99 4.39 8.24
N GLY A 161 9.76 4.12 7.20
CA GLY A 161 11.02 3.38 7.28
C GLY A 161 11.97 3.65 6.11
N SER A 162 13.12 2.99 6.15
CA SER A 162 14.19 3.14 5.15
C SER A 162 13.70 2.92 3.72
N MET A 163 14.31 3.64 2.79
CA MET A 163 14.06 3.59 1.34
C MET A 163 15.27 3.03 0.61
N CYS A 164 15.18 2.84 -0.72
CA CYS A 164 16.28 2.29 -1.53
C CYS A 164 17.63 2.94 -1.25
N HIS A 165 17.67 4.26 -1.08
CA HIS A 165 18.92 4.98 -0.78
C HIS A 165 19.59 4.48 0.50
N ALA A 166 18.83 4.28 1.58
CA ALA A 166 19.37 3.83 2.86
C ALA A 166 19.72 2.34 2.86
N ILE A 167 18.83 1.48 2.35
CA ILE A 167 19.10 0.03 2.31
C ILE A 167 20.25 -0.34 1.35
N ASN A 168 20.50 0.47 0.31
CA ASN A 168 21.65 0.30 -0.57
C ASN A 168 22.97 0.57 0.17
N THR A 169 23.03 1.59 1.02
CA THR A 169 24.25 2.01 1.71
C THR A 169 24.88 0.87 2.52
N TYR A 170 24.07 0.03 3.15
CA TYR A 170 24.51 -1.08 4.01
C TYR A 170 24.14 -2.45 3.44
N GLU A 171 23.75 -2.50 2.17
CA GLU A 171 23.31 -3.73 1.50
C GLU A 171 22.22 -4.50 2.26
N GLY A 172 21.41 -3.78 3.04
CA GLY A 172 20.34 -4.36 3.85
C GLY A 172 20.79 -5.17 5.06
N ASN A 173 22.06 -5.13 5.44
CA ASN A 173 22.61 -5.96 6.52
C ASN A 173 22.62 -5.26 7.90
N ASP A 174 22.35 -3.96 7.94
CA ASP A 174 22.25 -3.21 9.19
C ASP A 174 20.93 -3.50 9.94
N THR A 175 20.92 -3.20 11.24
CA THR A 175 19.76 -3.45 12.13
C THR A 175 18.49 -2.75 11.66
N VAL A 176 18.61 -1.54 11.09
CA VAL A 176 17.44 -0.75 10.64
C VAL A 176 16.83 -1.42 9.42
N SER A 177 17.64 -1.82 8.44
CA SER A 177 17.21 -2.53 7.25
C SER A 177 16.58 -3.89 7.58
N GLN A 178 17.19 -4.64 8.51
CA GLN A 178 16.64 -5.93 8.97
C GLN A 178 15.29 -5.74 9.73
N THR A 179 15.17 -4.66 10.50
CA THR A 179 13.90 -4.32 11.15
C THR A 179 12.84 -3.97 10.11
N LEU A 180 13.19 -3.20 9.07
CA LEU A 180 12.28 -2.92 7.96
C LEU A 180 11.79 -4.21 7.30
N ARG A 181 12.71 -5.14 6.95
CA ARG A 181 12.34 -6.43 6.36
C ARG A 181 11.32 -7.18 7.21
N ARG A 182 11.54 -7.25 8.53
CA ARG A 182 10.62 -7.89 9.48
C ARG A 182 9.25 -7.20 9.48
N MET A 183 9.23 -5.86 9.50
CA MET A 183 7.98 -5.10 9.47
C MET A 183 7.20 -5.32 8.17
N MET A 184 7.89 -5.41 7.03
CA MET A 184 7.26 -5.69 5.73
C MET A 184 6.53 -7.05 5.72
N THR A 185 7.03 -8.02 6.46
CA THR A 185 6.44 -9.37 6.58
C THR A 185 5.53 -9.56 7.80
N GLY A 186 5.25 -8.49 8.55
CA GLY A 186 4.29 -8.50 9.67
C GLY A 186 4.90 -8.80 11.04
N ASP A 187 6.21 -9.00 11.13
CA ASP A 187 6.90 -9.12 12.41
C ASP A 187 7.21 -7.72 12.96
N LEU A 188 6.27 -7.18 13.73
CA LEU A 188 6.33 -5.83 14.26
C LEU A 188 7.25 -5.75 15.46
N PRO A 189 8.25 -4.84 15.47
CA PRO A 189 9.18 -4.71 16.58
C PRO A 189 8.52 -4.14 17.82
N VAL A 190 8.96 -4.63 18.99
CA VAL A 190 8.68 -4.00 20.27
C VAL A 190 9.91 -3.21 20.70
N TYR A 191 9.75 -1.92 20.88
CA TYR A 191 10.84 -1.03 21.32
C TYR A 191 10.79 -0.82 22.83
N HIS A 192 11.92 -1.07 23.50
CA HIS A 192 12.12 -0.73 24.89
C HIS A 192 12.94 0.56 24.96
N ILE A 193 12.32 1.60 25.50
CA ILE A 193 12.95 2.90 25.67
C ILE A 193 13.41 3.04 27.11
N ASN A 194 14.67 3.42 27.32
CA ASN A 194 15.22 3.66 28.64
C ASN A 194 14.44 4.77 29.36
N ALA A 195 14.33 4.64 30.68
CA ALA A 195 13.71 5.67 31.51
C ALA A 195 14.48 7.00 31.39
N HIS A 196 13.74 8.10 31.32
CA HIS A 196 14.28 9.45 31.30
C HIS A 196 13.50 10.32 32.34
N PRO A 197 14.14 11.27 33.00
CA PRO A 197 13.46 12.09 34.01
C PRO A 197 12.21 12.85 33.53
N LEU A 198 12.15 13.13 32.23
CA LEU A 198 11.00 13.78 31.58
C LEU A 198 9.90 12.82 31.12
N ASN A 199 10.11 11.52 31.28
CA ASN A 199 9.09 10.55 30.91
C ASN A 199 7.92 10.60 31.86
N GLN A 200 6.72 10.63 31.33
CA GLN A 200 5.49 10.44 32.09
C GLN A 200 5.01 9.01 31.94
N SER A 201 4.66 8.37 33.04
CA SER A 201 4.08 7.03 33.01
C SER A 201 2.65 7.06 32.46
N GLY A 202 2.34 6.10 31.60
CA GLY A 202 1.01 5.99 31.01
C GLY A 202 0.93 4.84 30.01
N LYS A 203 -0.30 4.54 29.57
CA LYS A 203 -0.56 3.58 28.48
C LYS A 203 -1.45 4.26 27.46
N ALA A 204 -1.07 4.18 26.19
CA ALA A 204 -1.89 4.64 25.09
C ALA A 204 -1.90 3.57 23.99
N LYS A 205 -3.02 3.48 23.28
CA LYS A 205 -3.15 2.66 22.08
C LYS A 205 -3.79 3.52 20.99
N GLY A 206 -3.20 3.54 19.81
CA GLY A 206 -3.73 4.31 18.69
C GLY A 206 -2.93 4.08 17.42
N ILE A 207 -3.45 4.60 16.32
CA ILE A 207 -2.74 4.68 15.05
C ILE A 207 -2.02 6.03 15.03
N LEU A 208 -0.70 6.01 14.78
CA LEU A 208 0.06 7.23 14.57
C LEU A 208 -0.30 7.79 13.19
N THR A 209 -1.00 8.91 13.18
CA THR A 209 -1.24 9.68 11.96
C THR A 209 -0.33 10.90 11.98
N GLY A 210 0.20 11.28 10.81
CA GLY A 210 0.92 12.55 10.69
C GLY A 210 0.04 13.73 11.10
N LYS A 211 0.64 14.83 11.54
CA LYS A 211 -0.11 16.07 11.84
C LYS A 211 -0.97 16.46 10.63
N ARG A 212 -2.24 16.72 10.88
CA ARG A 212 -3.12 17.42 9.94
C ARG A 212 -2.66 18.85 9.71
#